data_e7af13e30fb5801025e08c9cd8a2b93d
#
_entry.id   e7af13e30fb5801025e08c9cd8a2b93d
#
_cell.length_a   1.000
_cell.length_b   1.000
_cell.length_c   1.000
_cell.angle_alpha   90.00
_cell.angle_beta   90.00
_cell.angle_gamma   90.00
#
_symmetry.space_group_name_H-M   'P 1'
#
loop_
_entity.id
_entity.type
_entity.pdbx_description
1 polymer ?
#
loop_
_entity_poly.entity_id
_entity_poly.type
_entity_poly.pdbx_seq_one_letter_code
_entity_poly.pdbx_strand_id
1 'polypeptide(L)'
;MIIVSLIIIDQLSKWFANMYKPSFDVIGDFLQIQYTENTGTIFGLMQNTNTIFIVLGIVLCVFIGIYMMYKVPRESTIEKCFILILAGGVGNIIDRIFRGFVVDFISLKWVGIFNFADSYIVLGVLFIIFMEIREIFKDGEADKKSDFTSWWI
;
A
#
# COMPACT_ATOMS: atom_id res chain seq x y z
N MET A 1 2.61 2.68 17.79
CA MET A 1 4.04 2.87 17.45
C MET A 1 4.36 2.43 16.01
N ILE A 2 3.95 1.26 15.54
CA ILE A 2 4.31 0.72 14.20
C ILE A 2 3.99 1.68 13.04
N ILE A 3 2.77 2.22 12.97
CA ILE A 3 2.37 3.13 11.87
C ILE A 3 3.28 4.36 11.76
N VAL A 4 3.64 4.96 12.89
CA VAL A 4 4.52 6.14 12.92
C VAL A 4 5.92 5.79 12.41
N SER A 5 6.46 4.64 12.81
CA SER A 5 7.77 4.17 12.34
C SER A 5 7.78 3.94 10.81
N LEU A 6 6.72 3.34 10.26
CA LEU A 6 6.59 3.12 8.81
C LEU A 6 6.54 4.44 8.04
N ILE A 7 5.75 5.42 8.52
CA ILE A 7 5.68 6.75 7.92
C ILE A 7 7.04 7.46 7.99
N ILE A 8 7.74 7.37 9.11
CA ILE A 8 9.09 7.97 9.25
C ILE A 8 10.07 7.33 8.27
N ILE A 9 10.07 6.00 8.14
CA ILE A 9 10.96 5.29 7.20
C ILE A 9 10.65 5.73 5.76
N ASP A 10 9.38 5.79 5.38
CA ASP A 10 8.98 6.27 4.05
C ASP A 10 9.43 7.71 3.81
N GLN A 11 9.13 8.64 4.73
CA GLN A 11 9.48 10.04 4.57
C GLN A 11 10.99 10.30 4.59
N LEU A 12 11.76 9.57 5.39
CA LEU A 12 13.22 9.65 5.39
C LEU A 12 13.79 9.16 4.05
N SER A 13 13.32 8.01 3.55
CA SER A 13 13.79 7.49 2.25
C SER A 13 13.47 8.45 1.10
N LYS A 14 12.28 9.05 1.08
CA LYS A 14 11.87 10.06 0.11
C LYS A 14 12.68 11.35 0.24
N TRP A 15 12.99 11.76 1.47
CA TRP A 15 13.86 12.92 1.70
C TRP A 15 15.27 12.69 1.13
N PHE A 16 15.88 11.51 1.39
CA PHE A 16 17.16 11.14 0.81
C PHE A 16 17.09 11.08 -0.73
N ALA A 17 16.07 10.41 -1.28
CA ALA A 17 15.90 10.33 -2.72
C ALA A 17 15.75 11.71 -3.37
N ASN A 18 14.99 12.62 -2.76
CA ASN A 18 14.80 13.98 -3.25
C ASN A 18 16.09 14.82 -3.16
N MET A 19 16.90 14.62 -2.12
CA MET A 19 18.15 15.34 -1.90
C MET A 19 19.25 14.92 -2.90
N TYR A 20 19.40 13.62 -3.12
CA TYR A 20 20.50 13.07 -3.91
C TYR A 20 20.12 12.75 -5.35
N LYS A 21 18.83 12.68 -5.68
CA LYS A 21 18.29 12.33 -7.01
C LYS A 21 19.02 11.15 -7.66
N PRO A 22 19.07 10.00 -6.98
CA PRO A 22 19.84 8.85 -7.43
C PRO A 22 19.35 8.31 -8.78
N SER A 23 20.28 7.81 -9.60
CA SER A 23 19.99 7.11 -10.85
C SER A 23 21.09 6.09 -11.10
N PHE A 24 20.84 4.82 -10.70
CA PHE A 24 21.79 3.72 -10.90
C PHE A 24 21.09 2.37 -10.90
N ASP A 25 21.73 1.41 -11.55
CA ASP A 25 21.28 0.03 -11.63
C ASP A 25 21.67 -0.74 -10.36
N VAL A 26 20.73 -1.51 -9.80
CA VAL A 26 20.98 -2.46 -8.70
C VAL A 26 21.10 -3.87 -9.26
N ILE A 27 20.20 -4.28 -10.13
CA ILE A 27 20.20 -5.57 -10.84
C ILE A 27 19.94 -5.30 -12.33
N GLY A 28 20.97 -4.82 -13.05
CA GLY A 28 20.86 -4.43 -14.45
C GLY A 28 19.66 -3.51 -14.68
N ASP A 29 18.94 -3.71 -15.77
CA ASP A 29 17.73 -2.97 -16.10
C ASP A 29 16.45 -3.49 -15.40
N PHE A 30 16.56 -4.56 -14.60
CA PHE A 30 15.43 -5.15 -13.88
C PHE A 30 15.05 -4.36 -12.64
N LEU A 31 16.03 -3.98 -11.81
CA LEU A 31 15.83 -3.19 -10.59
C LEU A 31 16.80 -2.01 -10.59
N GLN A 32 16.26 -0.82 -10.55
CA GLN A 32 17.04 0.43 -10.53
C GLN A 32 16.59 1.31 -9.36
N ILE A 33 17.48 2.14 -8.87
CA ILE A 33 17.11 3.27 -8.02
C ILE A 33 17.11 4.50 -8.92
N GLN A 34 15.93 5.06 -9.16
CA GLN A 34 15.72 6.17 -10.08
C GLN A 34 14.73 7.18 -9.50
N TYR A 35 15.22 8.37 -9.16
CA TYR A 35 14.37 9.45 -8.67
C TYR A 35 13.38 9.92 -9.72
N THR A 36 12.11 10.05 -9.31
CA THR A 36 11.02 10.55 -10.16
C THR A 36 10.02 11.34 -9.31
N GLU A 37 9.54 12.45 -9.86
CA GLU A 37 8.45 13.25 -9.28
C GLU A 37 7.12 12.83 -9.88
N ASN A 38 6.29 12.16 -9.09
CA ASN A 38 4.99 11.66 -9.51
C ASN A 38 3.89 12.66 -9.15
N THR A 39 3.47 13.45 -10.11
CA THR A 39 2.37 14.42 -9.95
C THR A 39 0.98 13.79 -10.05
N GLY A 40 0.89 12.51 -10.36
CA GLY A 40 -0.37 11.81 -10.59
C GLY A 40 -1.06 12.18 -11.91
N THR A 41 -0.39 12.94 -12.78
CA THR A 41 -0.94 13.28 -14.10
C THR A 41 -0.85 12.10 -15.04
N ILE A 42 -1.99 11.49 -15.32
CA ILE A 42 -2.10 10.54 -16.42
C ILE A 42 -2.14 11.35 -17.71
N PHE A 43 -1.09 11.27 -18.54
CA PHE A 43 -0.97 11.90 -19.87
C PHE A 43 -1.00 13.45 -19.90
N GLY A 44 -0.71 14.17 -18.81
CA GLY A 44 -0.65 15.62 -18.84
C GLY A 44 -2.00 16.34 -19.06
N LEU A 45 -3.12 15.63 -19.01
CA LEU A 45 -4.44 16.13 -19.43
C LEU A 45 -5.25 16.80 -18.31
N MET A 46 -4.85 16.72 -17.04
CA MET A 46 -5.64 17.29 -15.95
C MET A 46 -4.82 18.25 -15.08
N GLN A 47 -5.19 19.51 -15.06
CA GLN A 47 -4.77 20.48 -14.05
C GLN A 47 -5.46 20.13 -12.72
N ASN A 48 -4.73 20.23 -11.58
CA ASN A 48 -5.23 19.96 -10.22
C ASN A 48 -5.45 18.48 -9.83
N THR A 49 -4.88 17.50 -10.55
CA THR A 49 -4.94 16.09 -10.15
C THR A 49 -4.39 15.84 -8.75
N ASN A 50 -3.37 16.61 -8.34
CA ASN A 50 -2.77 16.50 -7.01
C ASN A 50 -3.81 16.72 -5.89
N THR A 51 -4.66 17.75 -5.99
CA THR A 51 -5.72 18.03 -5.02
C THR A 51 -6.75 16.90 -4.97
N ILE A 52 -7.12 16.33 -6.11
CA ILE A 52 -8.05 15.20 -6.17
C ILE A 52 -7.47 13.99 -5.43
N PHE A 53 -6.19 13.66 -5.66
CA PHE A 53 -5.54 12.55 -4.97
C PHE A 53 -5.38 12.79 -3.46
N ILE A 54 -5.16 14.04 -3.02
CA ILE A 54 -5.17 14.38 -1.59
C ILE A 54 -6.54 14.10 -0.98
N VAL A 55 -7.60 14.63 -1.59
CA VAL A 55 -8.97 14.46 -1.06
C VAL A 55 -9.37 12.98 -1.03
N LEU A 56 -9.18 12.26 -2.13
CA LEU A 56 -9.49 10.83 -2.19
C LEU A 56 -8.66 10.02 -1.20
N GLY A 57 -7.38 10.32 -1.07
CA GLY A 57 -6.49 9.66 -0.11
C GLY A 57 -6.94 9.89 1.33
N ILE A 58 -7.28 11.13 1.71
CA ILE A 58 -7.81 11.45 3.05
C ILE A 58 -9.11 10.70 3.31
N VAL A 59 -10.08 10.76 2.38
CA VAL A 59 -11.36 10.07 2.51
C VAL A 59 -11.15 8.57 2.72
N LEU A 60 -10.28 7.95 1.92
CA LEU A 60 -9.96 6.53 2.04
C LEU A 60 -9.29 6.19 3.37
N CYS A 61 -8.31 6.97 3.80
CA CYS A 61 -7.64 6.76 5.09
C CYS A 61 -8.62 6.90 6.26
N VAL A 62 -9.52 7.89 6.24
CA VAL A 62 -10.56 8.06 7.26
C VAL A 62 -11.51 6.87 7.26
N PHE A 63 -11.98 6.44 6.08
CA PHE A 63 -12.86 5.28 5.97
C PHE A 63 -12.20 4.01 6.53
N ILE A 64 -10.96 3.73 6.14
CA ILE A 64 -10.20 2.59 6.66
C ILE A 64 -10.02 2.70 8.18
N GLY A 65 -9.67 3.87 8.70
CA GLY A 65 -9.52 4.10 10.14
C GLY A 65 -10.82 3.81 10.93
N ILE A 66 -11.96 4.31 10.42
CA ILE A 66 -13.27 4.03 11.00
C ILE A 66 -13.59 2.54 10.94
N TYR A 67 -13.38 1.89 9.78
CA TYR A 67 -13.60 0.46 9.62
C TYR A 67 -12.76 -0.36 10.61
N MET A 68 -11.49 -0.02 10.78
CA MET A 68 -10.62 -0.68 11.75
C MET A 68 -11.12 -0.54 13.19
N MET A 69 -11.63 0.64 13.56
CA MET A 69 -12.13 0.87 14.93
C MET A 69 -13.33 -0.03 15.29
N TYR A 70 -14.20 -0.32 14.33
CA TYR A 70 -15.45 -1.02 14.59
C TYR A 70 -15.46 -2.50 14.17
N LYS A 71 -14.61 -2.90 13.22
CA LYS A 71 -14.70 -4.22 12.56
C LYS A 71 -13.45 -5.06 12.67
N VAL A 72 -12.29 -4.46 12.94
CA VAL A 72 -11.02 -5.18 12.94
C VAL A 72 -10.59 -5.50 14.36
N PRO A 73 -10.39 -6.79 14.70
CA PRO A 73 -9.89 -7.19 16.01
C PRO A 73 -8.49 -6.64 16.26
N ARG A 74 -8.26 -6.15 17.48
CA ARG A 74 -6.95 -5.64 17.89
C ARG A 74 -5.90 -6.75 17.88
N GLU A 75 -4.66 -6.37 17.58
CA GLU A 75 -3.48 -7.26 17.51
C GLU A 75 -3.59 -8.39 16.47
N SER A 76 -4.64 -8.38 15.65
CA SER A 76 -4.83 -9.34 14.58
C SER A 76 -3.85 -9.10 13.41
N THR A 77 -3.65 -10.13 12.59
CA THR A 77 -2.88 -9.99 11.33
C THR A 77 -3.57 -9.01 10.38
N ILE A 78 -4.90 -9.00 10.34
CA ILE A 78 -5.69 -8.07 9.53
C ILE A 78 -5.45 -6.62 9.98
N GLU A 79 -5.39 -6.35 11.28
CA GLU A 79 -5.07 -5.01 11.79
C GLU A 79 -3.69 -4.55 11.29
N LYS A 80 -2.68 -5.42 11.31
CA LYS A 80 -1.34 -5.11 10.80
C LYS A 80 -1.35 -4.79 9.29
N CYS A 81 -2.15 -5.50 8.51
CA CYS A 81 -2.32 -5.21 7.08
C CYS A 81 -2.95 -3.83 6.85
N PHE A 82 -3.99 -3.47 7.59
CA PHE A 82 -4.58 -2.14 7.51
C PHE A 82 -3.64 -1.03 7.99
N ILE A 83 -2.82 -1.30 9.00
CA ILE A 83 -1.76 -0.37 9.44
C ILE A 83 -0.77 -0.09 8.30
N LEU A 84 -0.35 -1.10 7.54
CA LEU A 84 0.49 -0.93 6.35
C LEU A 84 -0.19 -0.02 5.31
N ILE A 85 -1.46 -0.31 4.98
CA ILE A 85 -2.23 0.47 4.00
C ILE A 85 -2.36 1.93 4.45
N LEU A 86 -2.70 2.17 5.73
CA LEU A 86 -2.80 3.51 6.27
C LEU A 86 -1.46 4.24 6.29
N ALA A 87 -0.37 3.57 6.69
CA ALA A 87 0.96 4.17 6.69
C ALA A 87 1.38 4.63 5.29
N GLY A 88 1.15 3.78 4.27
CA GLY A 88 1.42 4.13 2.88
C GLY A 88 0.53 5.25 2.36
N GLY A 89 -0.77 5.19 2.61
CA GLY A 89 -1.71 6.25 2.23
C GLY A 89 -1.32 7.60 2.82
N VAL A 90 -1.05 7.65 4.13
CA VAL A 90 -0.61 8.87 4.83
C VAL A 90 0.74 9.36 4.29
N GLY A 91 1.72 8.48 4.06
CA GLY A 91 3.02 8.83 3.49
C GLY A 91 2.89 9.55 2.15
N ASN A 92 2.06 9.04 1.24
CA ASN A 92 1.84 9.66 -0.06
C ASN A 92 0.98 10.95 0.01
N ILE A 93 0.10 11.08 0.99
CA ILE A 93 -0.65 12.32 1.25
C ILE A 93 0.28 13.42 1.76
N ILE A 94 1.19 13.10 2.68
CA ILE A 94 2.21 14.03 3.19
C ILE A 94 3.01 14.63 2.03
N ASP A 95 3.50 13.78 1.13
CA ASP A 95 4.24 14.24 -0.05
C ASP A 95 3.43 15.23 -0.89
N ARG A 96 2.19 14.88 -1.20
CA ARG A 96 1.30 15.71 -2.03
C ARG A 96 0.98 17.07 -1.39
N ILE A 97 0.81 17.10 -0.07
CA ILE A 97 0.52 18.35 0.66
C ILE A 97 1.76 19.25 0.71
N PHE A 98 2.93 18.70 1.04
CA PHE A 98 4.11 19.52 1.32
C PHE A 98 5.01 19.75 0.10
N ARG A 99 5.03 18.81 -0.87
CA ARG A 99 5.88 18.88 -2.07
C ARG A 99 5.09 19.16 -3.35
N GLY A 100 3.79 18.89 -3.36
CA GLY A 100 2.97 18.99 -4.57
C GLY A 100 3.03 17.75 -5.47
N PHE A 101 3.89 16.79 -5.18
CA PHE A 101 4.08 15.52 -5.91
C PHE A 101 4.51 14.41 -4.94
N VAL A 102 4.46 13.17 -5.38
CA VAL A 102 5.00 12.03 -4.63
C VAL A 102 6.42 11.74 -5.15
N VAL A 103 7.34 11.49 -4.22
CA VAL A 103 8.70 11.07 -4.56
C VAL A 103 8.73 9.56 -4.75
N ASP A 104 9.01 9.11 -5.98
CA ASP A 104 9.21 7.71 -6.33
C ASP A 104 10.69 7.46 -6.63
N PHE A 105 11.22 6.30 -6.24
CA PHE A 105 12.64 6.03 -6.40
C PHE A 105 13.02 4.56 -6.62
N ILE A 106 12.08 3.61 -6.54
CA ILE A 106 12.29 2.19 -6.82
C ILE A 106 11.71 1.90 -8.18
N SER A 107 12.55 1.65 -9.17
CA SER A 107 12.14 1.31 -10.54
C SER A 107 12.24 -0.20 -10.74
N LEU A 108 11.12 -0.84 -11.04
CA LEU A 108 11.06 -2.24 -11.44
C LEU A 108 10.59 -2.34 -12.90
N LYS A 109 11.36 -3.06 -13.71
CA LYS A 109 11.04 -3.32 -15.11
C LYS A 109 9.64 -3.95 -15.20
N TRP A 110 8.82 -3.45 -16.11
CA TRP A 110 7.40 -3.80 -16.35
C TRP A 110 6.40 -3.44 -15.24
N VAL A 111 6.83 -3.00 -14.08
CA VAL A 111 5.93 -2.55 -12.98
C VAL A 111 5.81 -1.04 -12.95
N GLY A 112 6.95 -0.36 -13.08
CA GLY A 112 7.02 1.10 -12.98
C GLY A 112 7.91 1.57 -11.84
N ILE A 113 7.81 2.87 -11.53
CA ILE A 113 8.57 3.50 -10.45
C ILE A 113 7.63 3.77 -9.29
N PHE A 114 8.03 3.42 -8.08
CA PHE A 114 7.24 3.52 -6.85
C PHE A 114 8.14 3.79 -5.64
N ASN A 115 7.55 3.84 -4.44
CA ASN A 115 8.22 4.14 -3.19
C ASN A 115 7.85 3.13 -2.08
N PHE A 116 8.33 3.34 -0.85
CA PHE A 116 7.98 2.46 0.27
C PHE A 116 6.50 2.56 0.66
N ALA A 117 5.89 3.74 0.61
CA ALA A 117 4.46 3.88 0.91
C ALA A 117 3.60 3.03 -0.04
N ASP A 118 3.91 3.00 -1.34
CA ASP A 118 3.22 2.15 -2.31
C ASP A 118 3.45 0.67 -2.01
N SER A 119 4.68 0.29 -1.63
CA SER A 119 5.00 -1.07 -1.20
C SER A 119 4.17 -1.51 0.00
N TYR A 120 3.99 -0.62 0.99
CA TYR A 120 3.16 -0.91 2.17
C TYR A 120 1.70 -1.14 1.78
N ILE A 121 1.15 -0.29 0.90
CA ILE A 121 -0.23 -0.44 0.40
C ILE A 121 -0.39 -1.79 -0.30
N VAL A 122 0.48 -2.09 -1.26
CA VAL A 122 0.43 -3.32 -2.05
C VAL A 122 0.55 -4.55 -1.15
N LEU A 123 1.54 -4.59 -0.25
CA LEU A 123 1.71 -5.70 0.68
C LEU A 123 0.51 -5.88 1.59
N GLY A 124 -0.02 -4.80 2.18
CA GLY A 124 -1.20 -4.85 3.03
C GLY A 124 -2.41 -5.44 2.31
N VAL A 125 -2.68 -4.99 1.07
CA VAL A 125 -3.79 -5.49 0.25
C VAL A 125 -3.58 -6.96 -0.14
N LEU A 126 -2.39 -7.33 -0.60
CA LEU A 126 -2.10 -8.72 -1.00
C LEU A 126 -2.24 -9.69 0.17
N PHE A 127 -1.79 -9.31 1.38
CA PHE A 127 -1.96 -10.14 2.56
C PHE A 127 -3.43 -10.30 2.96
N ILE A 128 -4.26 -9.24 2.87
CA ILE A 128 -5.71 -9.35 3.12
C ILE A 128 -6.33 -10.31 2.11
N ILE A 129 -6.07 -10.13 0.81
CA ILE A 129 -6.59 -11.02 -0.24
C ILE A 129 -6.17 -12.47 0.00
N PHE A 130 -4.90 -12.70 0.35
CA PHE A 130 -4.40 -14.04 0.65
C PHE A 130 -5.13 -14.68 1.83
N MET A 131 -5.40 -13.93 2.88
CA MET A 131 -6.12 -14.43 4.06
C MET A 131 -7.56 -14.76 3.72
N GLU A 132 -8.26 -13.94 2.96
CA GLU A 132 -9.64 -14.18 2.51
C GLU A 132 -9.73 -15.43 1.63
N ILE A 133 -8.83 -15.56 0.67
CA ILE A 133 -8.76 -16.75 -0.19
C ILE A 133 -8.54 -18.02 0.63
N ARG A 134 -7.61 -17.97 1.58
CA ARG A 134 -7.31 -19.11 2.48
C ARG A 134 -8.53 -19.53 3.31
N GLU A 135 -9.31 -18.57 3.81
CA GLU A 135 -10.51 -18.84 4.61
C GLU A 135 -11.60 -19.51 3.74
N ILE A 136 -11.83 -19.02 2.52
CA ILE A 136 -12.78 -19.62 1.57
C ILE A 136 -12.44 -21.09 1.28
N PHE A 137 -11.17 -21.42 1.06
CA PHE A 137 -10.76 -22.80 0.83
C PHE A 137 -10.95 -23.70 2.05
N LYS A 138 -10.72 -23.17 3.24
CA LYS A 138 -10.89 -23.91 4.50
C LYS A 138 -12.36 -24.23 4.78
N ASP A 139 -13.25 -23.27 4.55
CA ASP A 139 -14.69 -23.48 4.72
C ASP A 139 -15.24 -24.48 3.70
N GLY A 140 -14.78 -24.44 2.45
CA GLY A 140 -15.14 -25.40 1.42
C GLY A 140 -14.68 -26.85 1.73
N GLU A 141 -13.57 -27.05 2.45
CA GLU A 141 -13.14 -28.38 2.93
C GLU A 141 -13.97 -28.85 4.11
N ALA A 142 -14.38 -27.95 5.02
CA ALA A 142 -15.23 -28.28 6.16
C ALA A 142 -16.64 -28.73 5.72
N ASP A 143 -17.21 -28.03 4.72
CA ASP A 143 -18.53 -28.36 4.16
C ASP A 143 -18.52 -29.74 3.47
N LYS A 144 -17.49 -30.04 2.68
CA LYS A 144 -17.32 -31.38 2.06
C LYS A 144 -17.16 -32.51 3.07
N LYS A 145 -16.53 -32.25 4.22
CA LYS A 145 -16.43 -33.27 5.29
C LYS A 145 -17.76 -33.49 6.00
N SER A 146 -18.57 -32.44 6.20
CA SER A 146 -19.89 -32.58 6.81
C SER A 146 -20.85 -33.40 5.93
N ASP A 147 -20.84 -33.16 4.61
CA ASP A 147 -21.62 -33.92 3.64
C ASP A 147 -21.23 -35.39 3.60
N PHE A 148 -19.92 -35.72 3.65
CA PHE A 148 -19.46 -37.10 3.61
C PHE A 148 -19.85 -37.90 4.87
N THR A 149 -19.95 -37.24 6.02
CA THR A 149 -20.34 -37.90 7.28
C THR A 149 -21.85 -38.12 7.41
N SER A 150 -22.67 -37.34 6.69
CA SER A 150 -24.14 -37.46 6.70
C SER A 150 -24.67 -38.68 5.96
N TRP A 151 -23.86 -39.38 5.18
CA TRP A 151 -24.25 -40.58 4.41
C TRP A 151 -24.09 -41.90 5.20
N TRP A 152 -23.51 -41.84 6.42
CA TRP A 152 -23.19 -43.02 7.23
C TRP A 152 -24.00 -43.13 8.53
N ILE A 153 -25.01 -42.29 8.74
CA ILE A 153 -25.98 -42.34 9.82
C ILE A 153 -27.37 -42.55 9.25
#